data_5abc4f6f3a5ea16167d52168ffdf8547
#
_entry.id   5abc4f6f3a5ea16167d52168ffdf8547
#
_cell.length_a   1.000
_cell.length_b   1.000
_cell.length_c   1.000
_cell.angle_alpha   90.00
_cell.angle_beta   90.00
_cell.angle_gamma   90.00
#
_symmetry.space_group_name_H-M   'P 1'
#
loop_
_entity.id
_entity.type
_entity.pdbx_description
1 polymer ?
#
loop_
_entity_poly.entity_id
_entity_poly.type
_entity_poly.pdbx_seq_one_letter_code
_entity_poly.pdbx_strand_id
1 'polypeptide(L)'
;MPTADQARIRILVADDHPVVRVGIIANVKPQGDMTVVAQAGDGAEALALMKMTLPDVVLLDLRMPFMDGLDVLTQVNKSKLPCKVIVMTTFDTEEDIQRAMKAAARGYLLKDSTQEEILDAIRQVRLGETYLPARIVQKVAEGMRKPELSPREVEVLQWVAAGKSNKEIGAQLFIAEGTVKTHMKNILEKLAVVGRTAAIREAVNRGLVRLN
;
A
#
# COMPACT_ATOMS: atom_id res chain seq x y z
N MET A 1 14.29 -35.93 17.13
CA MET A 1 14.01 -34.93 18.19
C MET A 1 14.37 -33.58 17.63
N PRO A 2 13.44 -32.66 17.38
CA PRO A 2 13.81 -31.29 17.00
C PRO A 2 14.46 -30.65 18.22
N THR A 3 15.65 -30.09 18.02
CA THR A 3 16.40 -29.33 19.00
C THR A 3 15.58 -28.13 19.45
N ALA A 4 15.29 -28.04 20.73
CA ALA A 4 14.69 -26.89 21.39
C ALA A 4 15.52 -25.64 21.12
N ASP A 5 14.84 -24.57 20.77
CA ASP A 5 15.26 -23.17 20.71
C ASP A 5 15.38 -22.51 19.34
N GLN A 6 14.51 -22.85 18.44
CA GLN A 6 14.16 -21.84 17.41
C GLN A 6 13.15 -20.89 18.06
N ALA A 7 13.62 -19.67 18.36
CA ALA A 7 12.79 -18.62 18.88
C ALA A 7 11.58 -18.40 17.94
N ARG A 8 10.35 -18.51 18.50
CA ARG A 8 9.11 -18.35 17.72
C ARG A 8 9.08 -17.01 17.00
N ILE A 9 8.59 -16.99 15.78
CA ILE A 9 8.39 -15.76 15.01
C ILE A 9 7.41 -14.86 15.76
N ARG A 10 7.85 -13.71 16.15
CA ARG A 10 7.10 -12.71 16.91
C ARG A 10 6.29 -11.83 15.97
N ILE A 11 4.98 -11.88 16.03
CA ILE A 11 4.07 -11.23 15.09
C ILE A 11 3.30 -10.13 15.79
N LEU A 12 3.23 -8.95 15.16
CA LEU A 12 2.28 -7.90 15.51
C LEU A 12 1.21 -7.84 14.43
N VAL A 13 -0.05 -7.73 14.82
CA VAL A 13 -1.21 -7.58 13.91
C VAL A 13 -1.81 -6.20 14.09
N ALA A 14 -1.82 -5.39 13.02
CA ALA A 14 -2.39 -4.05 13.00
C ALA A 14 -3.51 -3.96 11.94
N ASP A 15 -4.73 -3.83 12.39
CA ASP A 15 -5.94 -3.76 11.56
C ASP A 15 -7.05 -3.09 12.37
N ASP A 16 -7.83 -2.19 11.80
CA ASP A 16 -8.92 -1.52 12.50
C ASP A 16 -10.16 -2.41 12.70
N HIS A 17 -10.25 -3.53 11.97
CA HIS A 17 -11.34 -4.50 12.08
C HIS A 17 -11.02 -5.59 13.13
N PRO A 18 -11.69 -5.61 14.29
CA PRO A 18 -11.42 -6.60 15.34
C PRO A 18 -11.58 -8.06 14.88
N VAL A 19 -12.54 -8.31 13.99
CA VAL A 19 -12.81 -9.67 13.45
C VAL A 19 -11.63 -10.20 12.64
N VAL A 20 -10.97 -9.32 11.87
CA VAL A 20 -9.76 -9.68 11.10
C VAL A 20 -8.63 -10.04 12.05
N ARG A 21 -8.38 -9.22 13.07
CA ARG A 21 -7.34 -9.52 14.08
C ARG A 21 -7.59 -10.86 14.76
N VAL A 22 -8.82 -11.12 15.19
CA VAL A 22 -9.20 -12.40 15.83
C VAL A 22 -8.97 -13.57 14.86
N GLY A 23 -9.34 -13.44 13.59
CA GLY A 23 -9.13 -14.47 12.57
C GLY A 23 -7.64 -14.79 12.35
N ILE A 24 -6.79 -13.77 12.24
CA ILE A 24 -5.35 -13.96 12.09
C ILE A 24 -4.75 -14.65 13.33
N ILE A 25 -5.14 -14.24 14.53
CA ILE A 25 -4.67 -14.83 15.78
C ILE A 25 -5.08 -16.30 15.85
N ALA A 26 -6.31 -16.64 15.46
CA ALA A 26 -6.77 -18.01 15.42
C ALA A 26 -5.95 -18.86 14.43
N ASN A 27 -5.51 -18.31 13.32
CA ASN A 27 -4.64 -18.99 12.34
C ASN A 27 -3.21 -19.19 12.87
N VAL A 28 -2.67 -18.22 13.60
CA VAL A 28 -1.30 -18.25 14.15
C VAL A 28 -1.20 -19.11 15.41
N LYS A 29 -2.18 -19.05 16.29
CA LYS A 29 -2.15 -19.71 17.61
C LYS A 29 -1.83 -21.22 17.59
N PRO A 30 -2.34 -22.04 16.63
CA PRO A 30 -1.99 -23.44 16.54
C PRO A 30 -0.57 -23.73 16.07
N GLN A 31 0.13 -22.72 15.55
CA GLN A 31 1.47 -22.90 14.98
C GLN A 31 2.52 -22.93 16.09
N GLY A 32 3.35 -23.98 16.09
CA GLY A 32 4.41 -24.12 17.11
C GLY A 32 5.57 -23.14 16.94
N ASP A 33 5.75 -22.62 15.72
CA ASP A 33 6.86 -21.78 15.28
C ASP A 33 6.55 -20.26 15.33
N MET A 34 5.34 -19.86 15.73
CA MET A 34 4.87 -18.47 15.71
C MET A 34 4.18 -18.05 16.99
N THR A 35 4.15 -16.75 17.27
CA THR A 35 3.37 -16.15 18.37
C THR A 35 2.98 -14.72 18.05
N VAL A 36 1.72 -14.34 18.36
CA VAL A 36 1.28 -12.95 18.29
C VAL A 36 1.68 -12.27 19.60
N VAL A 37 2.54 -11.25 19.50
CA VAL A 37 3.08 -10.51 20.64
C VAL A 37 2.33 -9.20 20.91
N ALA A 38 1.64 -8.65 19.93
CA ALA A 38 0.83 -7.44 20.07
C ALA A 38 -0.25 -7.34 18.99
N GLN A 39 -1.28 -6.54 19.29
CA GLN A 39 -2.35 -6.18 18.38
C GLN A 39 -2.55 -4.66 18.44
N ALA A 40 -2.87 -4.03 17.31
CA ALA A 40 -3.18 -2.62 17.20
C ALA A 40 -4.46 -2.40 16.40
N GLY A 41 -5.24 -1.40 16.77
CA GLY A 41 -6.46 -0.98 16.06
C GLY A 41 -6.25 0.23 15.17
N ASP A 42 -5.09 0.89 15.23
CA ASP A 42 -4.72 2.02 14.39
C ASP A 42 -3.20 2.09 14.18
N GLY A 43 -2.78 2.98 13.26
CA GLY A 43 -1.37 3.10 12.89
C GLY A 43 -0.48 3.69 13.98
N ALA A 44 -1.00 4.58 14.81
CA ALA A 44 -0.23 5.19 15.89
C ALA A 44 0.06 4.17 17.01
N GLU A 45 -0.96 3.40 17.38
CA GLU A 45 -0.83 2.27 18.31
C GLU A 45 0.14 1.22 17.75
N ALA A 46 0.03 0.90 16.46
CA ALA A 46 0.93 -0.04 15.80
C ALA A 46 2.39 0.37 15.93
N LEU A 47 2.73 1.64 15.62
CA LEU A 47 4.10 2.15 15.76
C LEU A 47 4.61 2.12 17.21
N ALA A 48 3.78 2.47 18.18
CA ALA A 48 4.15 2.41 19.59
C ALA A 48 4.46 0.97 20.01
N LEU A 49 3.60 0.02 19.65
CA LEU A 49 3.76 -1.39 19.98
C LEU A 49 4.95 -2.03 19.23
N MET A 50 5.23 -1.64 17.98
CA MET A 50 6.44 -2.09 17.27
C MET A 50 7.73 -1.74 18.02
N LYS A 51 7.80 -0.51 18.57
CA LYS A 51 8.96 -0.06 19.35
C LYS A 51 9.10 -0.78 20.68
N MET A 52 7.98 -1.09 21.31
CA MET A 52 7.96 -1.76 22.63
C MET A 52 8.22 -3.27 22.54
N THR A 53 7.60 -3.92 21.55
CA THR A 53 7.60 -5.38 21.47
C THR A 53 8.66 -5.96 20.52
N LEU A 54 9.24 -5.13 19.65
CA LEU A 54 10.21 -5.52 18.64
C LEU A 54 9.80 -6.82 17.92
N PRO A 55 8.69 -6.81 17.15
CA PRO A 55 8.24 -7.99 16.44
C PRO A 55 9.19 -8.32 15.29
N ASP A 56 9.25 -9.59 14.88
CA ASP A 56 9.96 -10.00 13.67
C ASP A 56 9.19 -9.63 12.41
N VAL A 57 7.86 -9.86 12.43
CA VAL A 57 6.94 -9.61 11.32
C VAL A 57 5.73 -8.83 11.81
N VAL A 58 5.31 -7.87 11.00
CA VAL A 58 4.10 -7.08 11.22
C VAL A 58 3.13 -7.35 10.07
N LEU A 59 1.92 -7.78 10.39
CA LEU A 59 0.79 -7.78 9.46
C LEU A 59 0.08 -6.45 9.59
N LEU A 60 0.06 -5.64 8.54
CA LEU A 60 -0.35 -4.24 8.57
C LEU A 60 -1.45 -3.97 7.56
N ASP A 61 -2.62 -3.53 8.02
CA ASP A 61 -3.63 -2.97 7.12
C ASP A 61 -3.20 -1.59 6.60
N LEU A 62 -3.52 -1.30 5.34
CA LEU A 62 -3.30 0.02 4.75
C LEU A 62 -4.33 1.05 5.20
N ARG A 63 -5.56 0.63 5.43
CA ARG A 63 -6.68 1.53 5.71
C ARG A 63 -7.04 1.47 7.19
N MET A 64 -6.40 2.33 7.97
CA MET A 64 -6.69 2.48 9.40
C MET A 64 -6.99 3.95 9.72
N PRO A 65 -7.79 4.22 10.78
CA PRO A 65 -8.07 5.57 11.22
C PRO A 65 -6.82 6.26 11.76
N PHE A 66 -6.83 7.61 11.76
CA PHE A 66 -5.80 8.51 12.31
C PHE A 66 -4.45 8.46 11.58
N MET A 67 -3.88 7.30 11.37
CA MET A 67 -2.63 7.09 10.64
C MET A 67 -2.77 5.86 9.73
N ASP A 68 -2.65 6.06 8.43
CA ASP A 68 -2.77 4.96 7.47
C ASP A 68 -1.52 4.06 7.45
N GLY A 69 -1.66 2.85 6.89
CA GLY A 69 -0.56 1.88 6.87
C GLY A 69 0.64 2.32 6.02
N LEU A 70 0.46 3.18 5.02
CA LEU A 70 1.57 3.74 4.24
C LEU A 70 2.39 4.73 5.07
N ASP A 71 1.73 5.51 5.93
CA ASP A 71 2.42 6.40 6.87
C ASP A 71 3.19 5.58 7.89
N VAL A 72 2.60 4.49 8.42
CA VAL A 72 3.28 3.54 9.31
C VAL A 72 4.53 2.96 8.64
N LEU A 73 4.42 2.43 7.41
CA LEU A 73 5.54 1.91 6.63
C LEU A 73 6.65 2.94 6.47
N THR A 74 6.28 4.18 6.14
CA THR A 74 7.22 5.28 5.98
C THR A 74 7.98 5.55 7.29
N GLN A 75 7.29 5.52 8.43
CA GLN A 75 7.91 5.73 9.75
C GLN A 75 8.79 4.54 10.16
N VAL A 76 8.37 3.30 9.89
CA VAL A 76 9.17 2.09 10.12
C VAL A 76 10.50 2.19 9.37
N ASN A 77 10.44 2.57 8.09
CA ASN A 77 11.64 2.71 7.24
C ASN A 77 12.56 3.85 7.72
N LYS A 78 11.99 5.05 8.01
CA LYS A 78 12.75 6.19 8.54
C LYS A 78 13.43 5.87 9.88
N SER A 79 12.72 5.19 10.77
CA SER A 79 13.22 4.83 12.10
C SER A 79 14.11 3.58 12.09
N LYS A 80 14.28 2.94 10.94
CA LYS A 80 15.05 1.70 10.77
C LYS A 80 14.66 0.62 11.79
N LEU A 81 13.37 0.47 12.06
CA LEU A 81 12.89 -0.58 12.94
C LEU A 81 13.23 -1.95 12.34
N PRO A 82 13.70 -2.91 13.15
CA PRO A 82 14.20 -4.20 12.63
C PRO A 82 13.09 -5.14 12.15
N CYS A 83 11.83 -4.76 12.29
CA CYS A 83 10.69 -5.58 11.87
C CYS A 83 10.50 -5.56 10.34
N LYS A 84 9.95 -6.63 9.82
CA LYS A 84 9.57 -6.77 8.43
C LYS A 84 8.06 -6.65 8.30
N VAL A 85 7.58 -5.86 7.34
CA VAL A 85 6.15 -5.57 7.21
C VAL A 85 5.57 -6.31 6.01
N ILE A 86 4.47 -7.03 6.27
CA ILE A 86 3.56 -7.59 5.27
C ILE A 86 2.30 -6.73 5.30
N VAL A 87 1.97 -6.11 4.18
CA VAL A 87 0.71 -5.41 4.01
C VAL A 87 -0.40 -6.42 3.82
N MET A 88 -1.53 -6.23 4.51
CA MET A 88 -2.73 -7.05 4.38
C MET A 88 -3.95 -6.13 4.23
N THR A 89 -4.60 -6.11 3.07
CA THR A 89 -5.65 -5.16 2.75
C THR A 89 -6.76 -5.78 1.89
N THR A 90 -7.93 -5.16 1.87
CA THR A 90 -8.99 -5.49 0.91
C THR A 90 -8.76 -4.86 -0.46
N PHE A 91 -7.85 -3.90 -0.56
CA PHE A 91 -7.59 -3.16 -1.79
C PHE A 91 -6.34 -3.69 -2.49
N ASP A 92 -6.47 -3.92 -3.79
CA ASP A 92 -5.41 -4.44 -4.63
C ASP A 92 -5.14 -3.52 -5.83
N THR A 93 -5.25 -2.19 -5.62
CA THR A 93 -4.92 -1.24 -6.67
C THR A 93 -3.42 -1.29 -6.96
N GLU A 94 -3.05 -1.20 -8.23
CA GLU A 94 -1.64 -1.17 -8.67
C GLU A 94 -0.83 -0.13 -7.90
N GLU A 95 -1.45 1.00 -7.62
CA GLU A 95 -0.80 2.11 -6.94
C GLU A 95 -0.54 1.82 -5.47
N ASP A 96 -1.52 1.28 -4.73
CA ASP A 96 -1.33 0.91 -3.33
C ASP A 96 -0.22 -0.15 -3.20
N ILE A 97 -0.18 -1.13 -4.12
CA ILE A 97 0.87 -2.13 -4.17
C ILE A 97 2.24 -1.48 -4.41
N GLN A 98 2.36 -0.62 -5.45
CA GLN A 98 3.63 0.05 -5.77
C GLN A 98 4.10 0.96 -4.63
N ARG A 99 3.18 1.72 -4.00
CA ARG A 99 3.49 2.60 -2.87
C ARG A 99 3.97 1.80 -1.66
N ALA A 100 3.31 0.69 -1.33
CA ALA A 100 3.71 -0.18 -0.25
C ALA A 100 5.11 -0.77 -0.49
N MET A 101 5.39 -1.26 -1.70
CA MET A 101 6.70 -1.83 -2.05
C MET A 101 7.80 -0.76 -2.06
N LYS A 102 7.54 0.45 -2.58
CA LYS A 102 8.48 1.60 -2.50
C LYS A 102 8.74 2.02 -1.04
N ALA A 103 7.76 1.88 -0.16
CA ALA A 103 7.90 2.14 1.28
C ALA A 103 8.54 0.98 2.06
N ALA A 104 9.12 0.00 1.36
CA ALA A 104 9.86 -1.14 1.90
C ALA A 104 8.99 -2.23 2.57
N ALA A 105 7.72 -2.39 2.17
CA ALA A 105 6.98 -3.59 2.50
C ALA A 105 7.70 -4.83 1.97
N ARG A 106 7.75 -5.90 2.75
CA ARG A 106 8.37 -7.18 2.40
C ARG A 106 7.37 -8.24 1.96
N GLY A 107 6.09 -7.96 2.09
CA GLY A 107 5.03 -8.81 1.59
C GLY A 107 3.74 -8.04 1.34
N TYR A 108 2.89 -8.62 0.53
CA TYR A 108 1.56 -8.10 0.24
C TYR A 108 0.57 -9.26 0.20
N LEU A 109 -0.50 -9.16 0.98
CA LEU A 109 -1.58 -10.12 1.06
C LEU A 109 -2.92 -9.40 0.89
N LEU A 110 -3.91 -10.10 0.41
CA LEU A 110 -5.29 -9.65 0.49
C LEU A 110 -5.98 -10.24 1.73
N LYS A 111 -6.95 -9.53 2.28
CA LYS A 111 -7.70 -10.02 3.46
C LYS A 111 -8.54 -11.28 3.19
N ASP A 112 -8.71 -11.64 1.91
CA ASP A 112 -9.32 -12.91 1.47
C ASP A 112 -8.28 -14.04 1.23
N SER A 113 -6.99 -13.80 1.54
CA SER A 113 -5.94 -14.81 1.45
C SER A 113 -6.23 -15.98 2.39
N THR A 114 -5.87 -17.17 1.93
CA THR A 114 -6.06 -18.42 2.71
C THR A 114 -5.15 -18.41 3.95
N GLN A 115 -5.49 -19.26 4.93
CA GLN A 115 -4.64 -19.46 6.09
C GLN A 115 -3.22 -19.87 5.70
N GLU A 116 -3.08 -20.78 4.71
CA GLU A 116 -1.78 -21.25 4.24
C GLU A 116 -0.95 -20.10 3.66
N GLU A 117 -1.54 -19.27 2.79
CA GLU A 117 -0.86 -18.10 2.21
C GLU A 117 -0.36 -17.13 3.30
N ILE A 118 -1.16 -16.88 4.34
CA ILE A 118 -0.78 -15.99 5.44
C ILE A 118 0.42 -16.57 6.21
N LEU A 119 0.36 -17.86 6.58
CA LEU A 119 1.42 -18.51 7.34
C LEU A 119 2.72 -18.63 6.53
N ASP A 120 2.64 -18.93 5.25
CA ASP A 120 3.79 -19.01 4.36
C ASP A 120 4.44 -17.63 4.13
N ALA A 121 3.62 -16.60 3.94
CA ALA A 121 4.11 -15.23 3.84
C ALA A 121 4.90 -14.82 5.09
N ILE A 122 4.40 -15.14 6.29
CA ILE A 122 5.09 -14.85 7.55
C ILE A 122 6.45 -15.55 7.59
N ARG A 123 6.51 -16.84 7.23
CA ARG A 123 7.77 -17.62 7.24
C ARG A 123 8.78 -17.08 6.26
N GLN A 124 8.37 -16.85 4.99
CA GLN A 124 9.26 -16.35 3.94
C GLN A 124 9.79 -14.95 4.27
N VAL A 125 8.90 -14.06 4.69
CA VAL A 125 9.30 -12.69 5.07
C VAL A 125 10.22 -12.70 6.28
N ARG A 126 10.01 -13.58 7.27
CA ARG A 126 10.94 -13.75 8.40
C ARG A 126 12.34 -14.12 7.95
N LEU A 127 12.50 -14.94 6.91
CA LEU A 127 13.79 -15.31 6.31
C LEU A 127 14.43 -14.18 5.49
N GLY A 128 13.72 -13.10 5.21
CA GLY A 128 14.20 -11.96 4.43
C GLY A 128 13.77 -11.97 2.97
N GLU A 129 12.98 -12.94 2.59
CA GLU A 129 12.39 -13.04 1.26
C GLU A 129 11.25 -12.02 1.10
N THR A 130 10.84 -11.77 -0.15
CA THR A 130 9.68 -10.95 -0.46
C THR A 130 8.53 -11.88 -0.87
N TYR A 131 7.37 -11.70 -0.24
CA TYR A 131 6.18 -12.48 -0.54
C TYR A 131 5.17 -11.66 -1.34
N LEU A 132 4.92 -12.05 -2.58
CA LEU A 132 3.90 -11.48 -3.46
C LEU A 132 3.09 -12.62 -4.11
N PRO A 133 1.80 -12.77 -3.82
CA PRO A 133 0.95 -13.72 -4.53
C PRO A 133 0.95 -13.49 -6.04
N ALA A 134 0.81 -14.55 -6.83
CA ALA A 134 0.86 -14.46 -8.29
C ALA A 134 -0.10 -13.40 -8.88
N ARG A 135 -1.31 -13.27 -8.30
CA ARG A 135 -2.30 -12.25 -8.66
C ARG A 135 -1.79 -10.81 -8.45
N ILE A 136 -0.97 -10.59 -7.41
CA ILE A 136 -0.35 -9.28 -7.13
C ILE A 136 0.81 -9.02 -8.10
N VAL A 137 1.65 -10.03 -8.35
CA VAL A 137 2.74 -9.94 -9.34
C VAL A 137 2.21 -9.58 -10.72
N GLN A 138 1.11 -10.20 -11.15
CA GLN A 138 0.48 -9.89 -12.43
C GLN A 138 0.01 -8.43 -12.49
N LYS A 139 -0.67 -7.92 -11.45
CA LYS A 139 -1.11 -6.52 -11.39
C LYS A 139 0.05 -5.53 -11.43
N VAL A 140 1.12 -5.80 -10.69
CA VAL A 140 2.33 -4.97 -10.73
C VAL A 140 2.93 -4.95 -12.14
N ALA A 141 3.00 -6.12 -12.81
CA ALA A 141 3.51 -6.21 -14.17
C ALA A 141 2.63 -5.48 -15.20
N GLU A 142 1.32 -5.51 -15.03
CA GLU A 142 0.37 -4.75 -15.85
C GLU A 142 0.52 -3.24 -15.62
N GLY A 143 0.68 -2.81 -14.37
CA GLY A 143 0.92 -1.41 -14.01
C GLY A 143 2.25 -0.86 -14.54
N MET A 144 3.30 -1.67 -14.55
CA MET A 144 4.59 -1.29 -15.16
C MET A 144 4.52 -1.07 -16.68
N ARG A 145 3.50 -1.61 -17.35
CA ARG A 145 3.26 -1.40 -18.77
C ARG A 145 2.48 -0.14 -19.10
N LYS A 146 1.82 0.46 -18.10
CA LYS A 146 1.06 1.69 -18.29
C LYS A 146 2.02 2.89 -18.24
N PRO A 147 1.99 3.79 -19.24
CA PRO A 147 2.84 4.96 -19.24
C PRO A 147 2.50 5.86 -18.06
N GLU A 148 3.51 6.21 -17.25
CA GLU A 148 3.35 7.13 -16.13
C GLU A 148 3.08 8.56 -16.62
N LEU A 149 2.27 9.31 -15.86
CA LEU A 149 2.12 10.73 -16.10
C LEU A 149 3.41 11.46 -15.72
N SER A 150 3.86 12.38 -16.58
CA SER A 150 4.96 13.26 -16.23
C SER A 150 4.56 14.22 -15.09
N PRO A 151 5.51 14.79 -14.34
CA PRO A 151 5.21 15.78 -13.30
C PRO A 151 4.32 16.91 -13.81
N ARG A 152 4.54 17.35 -15.06
CA ARG A 152 3.74 18.41 -15.67
C ARG A 152 2.31 17.99 -15.99
N GLU A 153 2.11 16.75 -16.40
CA GLU A 153 0.78 16.19 -16.64
C GLU A 153 0.01 16.03 -15.31
N VAL A 154 0.69 15.66 -14.22
CA VAL A 154 0.09 15.61 -12.88
C VAL A 154 -0.36 17.00 -12.42
N GLU A 155 0.47 18.04 -12.60
CA GLU A 155 0.10 19.43 -12.29
C GLU A 155 -1.13 19.88 -13.08
N VAL A 156 -1.17 19.62 -14.38
CA VAL A 156 -2.33 19.93 -15.22
C VAL A 156 -3.56 19.20 -14.68
N LEU A 157 -3.44 17.93 -14.33
CA LEU A 157 -4.54 17.09 -13.86
C LEU A 157 -5.08 17.55 -12.49
N GLN A 158 -4.24 18.07 -11.60
CA GLN A 158 -4.65 18.70 -10.33
C GLN A 158 -5.58 19.90 -10.57
N TRP A 159 -5.22 20.80 -11.50
CA TRP A 159 -6.06 21.92 -11.86
C TRP A 159 -7.35 21.50 -12.58
N VAL A 160 -7.28 20.42 -13.35
CA VAL A 160 -8.47 19.81 -13.97
C VAL A 160 -9.43 19.29 -12.91
N ALA A 161 -8.94 18.65 -11.87
CA ALA A 161 -9.73 18.16 -10.73
C ALA A 161 -10.31 19.30 -9.90
N ALA A 162 -9.62 20.44 -9.81
CA ALA A 162 -10.13 21.67 -9.21
C ALA A 162 -11.16 22.42 -10.09
N GLY A 163 -11.61 21.83 -11.21
CA GLY A 163 -12.66 22.38 -12.08
C GLY A 163 -12.20 23.50 -13.03
N LYS A 164 -10.89 23.77 -13.15
CA LYS A 164 -10.38 24.87 -13.97
C LYS A 164 -10.46 24.55 -15.46
N SER A 165 -10.83 25.55 -16.29
CA SER A 165 -10.78 25.47 -17.75
C SER A 165 -9.33 25.44 -18.27
N ASN A 166 -9.12 24.96 -19.51
CA ASN A 166 -7.77 24.94 -20.11
C ASN A 166 -7.13 26.33 -20.18
N LYS A 167 -7.93 27.38 -20.39
CA LYS A 167 -7.45 28.77 -20.37
C LYS A 167 -6.96 29.20 -18.99
N GLU A 168 -7.71 28.89 -17.92
CA GLU A 168 -7.31 29.18 -16.55
C GLU A 168 -6.07 28.37 -16.14
N ILE A 169 -6.02 27.08 -16.53
CA ILE A 169 -4.84 26.23 -16.29
C ILE A 169 -3.61 26.81 -16.97
N GLY A 170 -3.76 27.23 -18.24
CA GLY A 170 -2.67 27.89 -18.98
C GLY A 170 -2.14 29.13 -18.26
N ALA A 171 -3.03 29.98 -17.75
CA ALA A 171 -2.67 31.15 -16.98
C ALA A 171 -1.94 30.80 -15.66
N GLN A 172 -2.41 29.79 -14.92
CA GLN A 172 -1.80 29.34 -13.66
C GLN A 172 -0.39 28.73 -13.88
N LEU A 173 -0.25 27.98 -14.94
CA LEU A 173 0.98 27.24 -15.24
C LEU A 173 1.94 27.99 -16.19
N PHE A 174 1.60 29.23 -16.57
CA PHE A 174 2.36 30.07 -17.51
C PHE A 174 2.64 29.39 -18.86
N ILE A 175 1.64 28.71 -19.43
CA ILE A 175 1.68 28.03 -20.73
C ILE A 175 0.48 28.39 -21.60
N ALA A 176 0.60 28.22 -22.91
CA ALA A 176 -0.50 28.46 -23.82
C ALA A 176 -1.65 27.46 -23.60
N GLU A 177 -2.89 27.88 -23.83
CA GLU A 177 -4.07 27.00 -23.77
C GLU A 177 -3.93 25.77 -24.69
N GLY A 178 -3.31 25.95 -25.88
CA GLY A 178 -3.01 24.85 -26.80
C GLY A 178 -2.07 23.80 -26.18
N THR A 179 -1.10 24.22 -25.37
CA THR A 179 -0.20 23.32 -24.64
C THR A 179 -0.96 22.51 -23.58
N VAL A 180 -1.90 23.15 -22.87
CA VAL A 180 -2.78 22.45 -21.92
C VAL A 180 -3.63 21.39 -22.64
N LYS A 181 -4.18 21.70 -23.83
CA LYS A 181 -4.93 20.72 -24.65
C LYS A 181 -4.06 19.52 -25.02
N THR A 182 -2.80 19.75 -25.39
CA THR A 182 -1.84 18.69 -25.69
C THR A 182 -1.57 17.82 -24.47
N HIS A 183 -1.30 18.42 -23.30
CA HIS A 183 -1.15 17.66 -22.06
C HIS A 183 -2.40 16.84 -21.75
N MET A 184 -3.60 17.43 -21.89
CA MET A 184 -4.84 16.68 -21.67
C MET A 184 -5.00 15.49 -22.60
N LYS A 185 -4.66 15.62 -23.88
CA LYS A 185 -4.66 14.50 -24.81
C LYS A 185 -3.75 13.39 -24.33
N ASN A 186 -2.50 13.71 -24.01
CA ASN A 186 -1.52 12.74 -23.51
C ASN A 186 -1.97 12.08 -22.19
N ILE A 187 -2.57 12.86 -21.27
CA ILE A 187 -3.15 12.33 -20.02
C ILE A 187 -4.24 11.31 -20.31
N LEU A 188 -5.18 11.62 -21.21
CA LEU A 188 -6.27 10.70 -21.58
C LEU A 188 -5.74 9.40 -22.18
N GLU A 189 -4.74 9.49 -23.05
CA GLU A 189 -4.07 8.33 -23.67
C GLU A 189 -3.35 7.48 -22.61
N LYS A 190 -2.56 8.11 -21.73
CA LYS A 190 -1.80 7.42 -20.67
C LYS A 190 -2.70 6.80 -19.59
N LEU A 191 -3.83 7.44 -19.27
CA LEU A 191 -4.81 6.90 -18.33
C LEU A 191 -5.74 5.87 -18.99
N ALA A 192 -5.68 5.71 -20.32
CA ALA A 192 -6.57 4.87 -21.12
C ALA A 192 -8.06 5.17 -20.88
N VAL A 193 -8.43 6.46 -20.83
CA VAL A 193 -9.80 6.91 -20.57
C VAL A 193 -10.29 7.89 -21.64
N VAL A 194 -11.60 7.98 -21.78
CA VAL A 194 -12.24 8.93 -22.71
C VAL A 194 -12.91 10.04 -21.90
N GLY A 195 -12.42 11.26 -22.11
CA GLY A 195 -13.00 12.47 -21.54
C GLY A 195 -12.48 12.88 -20.16
N ARG A 196 -12.64 14.17 -19.89
CA ARG A 196 -12.10 14.89 -18.72
C ARG A 196 -12.58 14.31 -17.38
N THR A 197 -13.88 14.01 -17.26
CA THR A 197 -14.48 13.47 -16.04
C THR A 197 -13.93 12.07 -15.72
N ALA A 198 -13.75 11.22 -16.74
CA ALA A 198 -13.16 9.92 -16.57
C ALA A 198 -11.68 10.01 -16.15
N ALA A 199 -10.93 11.00 -16.67
CA ALA A 199 -9.56 11.26 -16.24
C ALA A 199 -9.47 11.67 -14.76
N ILE A 200 -10.38 12.52 -14.28
CA ILE A 200 -10.44 12.92 -12.86
C ILE A 200 -10.69 11.68 -12.00
N ARG A 201 -11.71 10.90 -12.33
CA ARG A 201 -12.05 9.67 -11.58
C ARG A 201 -10.88 8.70 -11.53
N GLU A 202 -10.24 8.44 -12.66
CA GLU A 202 -9.10 7.54 -12.73
C GLU A 202 -7.89 8.09 -11.96
N ALA A 203 -7.66 9.40 -12.00
CA ALA A 203 -6.62 10.06 -11.23
C ALA A 203 -6.83 9.97 -9.73
N VAL A 204 -8.08 10.08 -9.26
CA VAL A 204 -8.43 9.88 -7.84
C VAL A 204 -8.25 8.42 -7.44
N ASN A 205 -8.71 7.49 -8.28
CA ASN A 205 -8.54 6.04 -8.05
C ASN A 205 -7.06 5.64 -7.97
N ARG A 206 -6.19 6.28 -8.75
CA ARG A 206 -4.73 6.08 -8.71
C ARG A 206 -4.05 6.93 -7.63
N GLY A 207 -4.76 7.75 -6.85
CA GLY A 207 -4.21 8.66 -5.83
C GLY A 207 -3.31 9.77 -6.39
N LEU A 208 -3.33 10.00 -7.71
CA LEU A 208 -2.56 11.06 -8.37
C LEU A 208 -3.10 12.45 -8.01
N VAL A 209 -4.38 12.54 -7.66
CA VAL A 209 -5.09 13.77 -7.32
C VAL A 209 -6.02 13.53 -6.13
N ARG A 210 -6.08 14.49 -5.21
CA ARG A 210 -7.09 14.52 -4.13
C ARG A 210 -8.16 15.53 -4.49
N LEU A 211 -9.43 15.16 -4.32
CA LEU A 211 -10.53 16.11 -4.38
C LEU A 211 -10.64 16.77 -3.01
N ASN A 212 -10.51 18.09 -2.99
CA ASN A 212 -10.77 18.91 -1.79
C ASN A 212 -12.26 19.10 -1.57
#